data_19625d3da042d3f5ee171e44a98eeb0f
#
_entry.id   19625d3da042d3f5ee171e44a98eeb0f
#
_cell.length_a   1.000
_cell.length_b   1.000
_cell.length_c   1.000
_cell.angle_alpha   90.00
_cell.angle_beta   90.00
_cell.angle_gamma   90.00
#
_symmetry.space_group_name_H-M   'P 1'
#
loop_
_entity.id
_entity.type
_entity.pdbx_description
1 polymer ?
#
loop_
_entity_poly.entity_id
_entity_poly.type
_entity_poly.pdbx_seq_one_letter_code
_entity_poly.pdbx_strand_id
1 'polypeptide(L)'
;MSVTGLRQRLESLEGVADIHLEIAEAGLVGIRITLTEGADEALVLDRVRSMLVTYGLRPPGRLDDIPRIGRSALPDARTKTLISPEGEGMRVEIRGEGKSVVRLVEASPLAAAIAVAEGQALLEGRLAPQVLWIGLDAIGEWKVLTVLVRHEIGPVRVGAAVVSSGWADALDEAVAKAR
;
A
#
# COMPACT_ATOMS: atom_id res chain seq x y z
N MET A 1 -24.55 10.41 -0.71
CA MET A 1 -24.15 11.07 -1.99
C MET A 1 -23.92 9.99 -3.03
N SER A 2 -24.41 10.16 -4.27
CA SER A 2 -24.42 9.09 -5.26
C SER A 2 -23.08 8.98 -5.99
N VAL A 3 -22.46 7.81 -5.95
CA VAL A 3 -21.21 7.46 -6.68
C VAL A 3 -21.37 7.66 -8.19
N THR A 4 -22.60 7.52 -8.69
CA THR A 4 -22.95 7.75 -10.10
C THR A 4 -22.64 9.18 -10.57
N GLY A 5 -22.89 10.18 -9.72
CA GLY A 5 -22.60 11.57 -10.04
C GLY A 5 -21.11 11.90 -10.08
N LEU A 6 -20.30 11.23 -9.26
CA LEU A 6 -18.82 11.36 -9.27
C LEU A 6 -18.23 10.80 -10.57
N ARG A 7 -18.63 9.57 -10.95
CA ARG A 7 -18.17 8.93 -12.18
C ARG A 7 -18.43 9.83 -13.42
N GLN A 8 -19.67 10.26 -13.58
CA GLN A 8 -20.04 11.09 -14.73
C GLN A 8 -19.27 12.41 -14.84
N ARG A 9 -18.95 13.03 -13.70
CA ARG A 9 -18.13 14.25 -13.68
C ARG A 9 -16.66 13.99 -13.95
N LEU A 10 -16.11 12.90 -13.45
CA LEU A 10 -14.75 12.51 -13.75
C LEU A 10 -14.58 12.14 -15.23
N GLU A 11 -15.55 11.45 -15.83
CA GLU A 11 -15.58 11.14 -17.27
C GLU A 11 -15.68 12.43 -18.15
N SER A 12 -16.25 13.51 -17.61
CA SER A 12 -16.34 14.79 -18.32
C SER A 12 -15.08 15.65 -18.24
N LEU A 13 -14.05 15.22 -17.55
CA LEU A 13 -12.78 15.95 -17.48
C LEU A 13 -12.02 15.83 -18.81
N GLU A 14 -11.57 16.99 -19.32
CA GLU A 14 -10.70 17.05 -20.48
C GLU A 14 -9.39 16.28 -20.23
N GLY A 15 -9.03 15.38 -21.14
CA GLY A 15 -7.86 14.53 -21.03
C GLY A 15 -8.13 13.15 -20.41
N VAL A 16 -9.37 12.86 -20.01
CA VAL A 16 -9.79 11.54 -19.52
C VAL A 16 -10.47 10.76 -20.64
N ALA A 17 -9.99 9.57 -20.93
CA ALA A 17 -10.58 8.66 -21.92
C ALA A 17 -11.57 7.68 -21.27
N ASP A 18 -11.25 7.16 -20.08
CA ASP A 18 -12.10 6.22 -19.35
C ASP A 18 -11.80 6.27 -17.85
N ILE A 19 -12.81 5.94 -17.05
CA ILE A 19 -12.69 5.84 -15.58
C ILE A 19 -13.32 4.56 -15.07
N HIS A 20 -12.54 3.81 -14.33
CA HIS A 20 -13.00 2.67 -13.58
C HIS A 20 -12.95 2.96 -12.08
N LEU A 21 -14.12 2.87 -11.41
CA LEU A 21 -14.24 3.05 -9.96
C LEU A 21 -14.35 1.68 -9.30
N GLU A 22 -13.47 1.39 -8.39
CA GLU A 22 -13.53 0.19 -7.56
C GLU A 22 -14.26 0.53 -6.26
N ILE A 23 -15.43 -0.08 -6.08
CA ILE A 23 -16.32 0.18 -4.95
C ILE A 23 -16.43 -1.11 -4.14
N ALA A 24 -16.12 -1.04 -2.84
CA ALA A 24 -16.41 -2.08 -1.86
C ALA A 24 -17.56 -1.64 -0.94
N GLU A 25 -17.99 -2.53 -0.05
CA GLU A 25 -19.06 -2.22 0.93
C GLU A 25 -18.76 -0.98 1.79
N ALA A 26 -17.48 -0.70 2.03
CA ALA A 26 -17.01 0.45 2.81
C ALA A 26 -16.90 1.76 2.01
N GLY A 27 -17.18 1.75 0.69
CA GLY A 27 -17.09 2.92 -0.19
C GLY A 27 -16.10 2.77 -1.34
N LEU A 28 -15.62 3.89 -1.88
CA LEU A 28 -14.68 3.94 -2.98
C LEU A 28 -13.29 3.49 -2.52
N VAL A 29 -12.77 2.40 -3.10
CA VAL A 29 -11.50 1.75 -2.73
C VAL A 29 -10.38 2.12 -3.70
N GLY A 30 -10.74 2.36 -4.98
CA GLY A 30 -9.77 2.68 -6.01
C GLY A 30 -10.39 3.43 -7.19
N ILE A 31 -9.55 4.18 -7.89
CA ILE A 31 -9.91 4.86 -9.14
C ILE A 31 -8.80 4.58 -10.14
N ARG A 32 -9.19 3.98 -11.26
CA ARG A 32 -8.30 3.82 -12.41
C ARG A 32 -8.74 4.80 -13.49
N ILE A 33 -7.81 5.59 -14.00
CA ILE A 33 -8.05 6.61 -15.00
C ILE A 33 -7.22 6.28 -16.24
N THR A 34 -7.87 6.21 -17.38
CA THR A 34 -7.21 6.11 -18.68
C THR A 34 -7.21 7.49 -19.30
N LEU A 35 -6.04 7.98 -19.69
CA LEU A 35 -5.88 9.30 -20.30
C LEU A 35 -6.05 9.23 -21.82
N THR A 36 -6.53 10.32 -22.44
CA THR A 36 -6.50 10.47 -23.89
C THR A 36 -5.07 10.67 -24.38
N GLU A 37 -4.79 10.27 -25.61
CA GLU A 37 -3.47 10.47 -26.22
C GLU A 37 -3.11 11.96 -26.26
N GLY A 38 -1.92 12.31 -25.73
CA GLY A 38 -1.44 13.69 -25.65
C GLY A 38 -1.99 14.50 -24.46
N ALA A 39 -2.77 13.90 -23.55
CA ALA A 39 -3.21 14.61 -22.35
C ALA A 39 -2.05 14.90 -21.40
N ASP A 40 -2.07 16.07 -20.77
CA ASP A 40 -1.14 16.40 -19.67
C ASP A 40 -1.58 15.68 -18.41
N GLU A 41 -0.84 14.61 -18.07
CA GLU A 41 -1.11 13.74 -16.91
C GLU A 41 -1.16 14.54 -15.61
N ALA A 42 -0.22 15.47 -15.39
CA ALA A 42 -0.15 16.25 -14.17
C ALA A 42 -1.38 17.14 -13.99
N LEU A 43 -1.83 17.77 -15.08
CA LEU A 43 -3.00 18.63 -15.08
C LEU A 43 -4.29 17.83 -14.84
N VAL A 44 -4.44 16.66 -15.48
CA VAL A 44 -5.61 15.79 -15.30
C VAL A 44 -5.67 15.26 -13.87
N LEU A 45 -4.55 14.80 -13.33
CA LEU A 45 -4.48 14.30 -11.95
C LEU A 45 -4.82 15.39 -10.92
N ASP A 46 -4.40 16.63 -11.13
CA ASP A 46 -4.73 17.74 -10.22
C ASP A 46 -6.23 18.07 -10.26
N ARG A 47 -6.84 18.07 -11.46
CA ARG A 47 -8.29 18.25 -11.63
C ARG A 47 -9.09 17.12 -10.96
N VAL A 48 -8.66 15.86 -11.12
CA VAL A 48 -9.28 14.70 -10.47
C VAL A 48 -9.19 14.83 -8.96
N ARG A 49 -8.03 15.18 -8.43
CA ARG A 49 -7.85 15.38 -6.97
C ARG A 49 -8.78 16.47 -6.44
N SER A 50 -8.84 17.60 -7.11
CA SER A 50 -9.71 18.73 -6.73
C SER A 50 -11.18 18.31 -6.70
N MET A 51 -11.59 17.50 -7.67
CA MET A 51 -12.95 16.97 -7.73
C MET A 51 -13.23 15.99 -6.59
N LEU A 52 -12.32 15.06 -6.30
CA LEU A 52 -12.45 14.11 -5.19
C LEU A 52 -12.61 14.82 -3.84
N VAL A 53 -11.83 15.88 -3.61
CA VAL A 53 -11.96 16.72 -2.40
C VAL A 53 -13.34 17.34 -2.32
N THR A 54 -13.88 17.86 -3.44
CA THR A 54 -15.22 18.44 -3.49
C THR A 54 -16.32 17.43 -3.12
N TYR A 55 -16.11 16.16 -3.42
CA TYR A 55 -17.02 15.08 -3.04
C TYR A 55 -16.76 14.52 -1.62
N GLY A 56 -15.87 15.14 -0.85
CA GLY A 56 -15.50 14.69 0.50
C GLY A 56 -14.65 13.43 0.51
N LEU A 57 -14.19 12.98 -0.65
CA LEU A 57 -13.25 11.89 -0.80
C LEU A 57 -11.85 12.51 -0.70
N ARG A 58 -11.17 12.26 0.40
CA ARG A 58 -9.81 12.73 0.59
C ARG A 58 -8.91 11.90 -0.33
N PRO A 59 -8.31 12.48 -1.39
CA PRO A 59 -7.30 11.74 -2.15
C PRO A 59 -6.19 11.32 -1.19
N PRO A 60 -5.55 10.17 -1.40
CA PRO A 60 -4.33 9.85 -0.68
C PRO A 60 -3.40 11.05 -0.82
N GLY A 61 -2.85 11.51 0.30
CA GLY A 61 -2.16 12.78 0.44
C GLY A 61 -1.23 13.11 -0.72
N ARG A 62 -1.01 14.40 -0.99
CA ARG A 62 -0.07 14.87 -2.01
C ARG A 62 1.21 14.06 -1.94
N LEU A 63 1.79 13.72 -3.11
CA LEU A 63 3.17 13.22 -3.18
C LEU A 63 4.16 14.15 -2.43
N ASP A 64 3.80 15.44 -2.27
CA ASP A 64 4.53 16.43 -1.47
C ASP A 64 4.35 16.26 0.06
N ASP A 65 3.27 15.56 0.49
CA ASP A 65 3.01 15.17 1.88
C ASP A 65 3.63 13.80 2.24
N ILE A 66 4.24 13.11 1.28
CA ILE A 66 5.22 12.09 1.61
C ILE A 66 6.32 12.88 2.33
N PRO A 67 6.51 12.69 3.66
CA PRO A 67 7.59 13.37 4.34
C PRO A 67 8.82 13.08 3.49
N ARG A 68 9.48 14.15 2.97
CA ARG A 68 10.78 13.99 2.33
C ARG A 68 11.51 13.05 3.24
N ILE A 69 11.79 11.85 2.74
CA ILE A 69 12.60 10.88 3.45
C ILE A 69 13.98 11.54 3.51
N GLY A 70 14.07 12.55 4.42
CA GLY A 70 15.32 12.84 5.02
C GLY A 70 15.77 11.48 5.49
N ARG A 71 17.00 11.11 5.24
CA ARG A 71 17.66 9.95 5.82
C ARG A 71 17.54 10.02 7.34
N SER A 72 16.28 9.97 7.85
CA SER A 72 15.99 9.56 9.20
C SER A 72 16.57 8.17 9.23
N ALA A 73 17.57 8.00 10.06
CA ALA A 73 18.14 6.71 10.35
C ALA A 73 17.01 5.70 10.31
N LEU A 74 17.06 4.80 9.33
CA LEU A 74 16.18 3.63 9.28
C LEU A 74 16.13 3.17 10.73
N PRO A 75 14.96 3.05 11.38
CA PRO A 75 14.91 2.39 12.65
C PRO A 75 15.66 1.09 12.40
N ASP A 76 16.78 0.88 13.09
CA ASP A 76 17.61 -0.31 12.94
C ASP A 76 16.65 -1.45 12.73
N ALA A 77 16.67 -2.04 11.54
CA ALA A 77 15.68 -3.03 11.15
C ALA A 77 15.88 -4.21 12.11
N ARG A 78 15.15 -4.17 13.24
CA ARG A 78 15.27 -5.15 14.30
C ARG A 78 14.81 -6.53 13.82
N THR A 79 14.16 -6.53 12.65
CA THR A 79 13.66 -7.75 12.01
C THR A 79 14.21 -7.89 10.60
N LYS A 80 14.38 -9.13 10.15
CA LYS A 80 14.72 -9.50 8.78
C LYS A 80 13.76 -10.56 8.32
N THR A 81 13.08 -10.30 7.22
CA THR A 81 12.14 -11.24 6.61
C THR A 81 12.80 -12.03 5.49
N LEU A 82 12.61 -13.34 5.50
CA LEU A 82 12.99 -14.26 4.44
C LEU A 82 11.73 -14.95 3.93
N ILE A 83 11.53 -14.96 2.61
CA ILE A 83 10.39 -15.61 1.98
C ILE A 83 10.92 -16.56 0.92
N SER A 84 10.50 -17.83 1.02
CA SER A 84 10.88 -18.87 0.09
C SER A 84 9.67 -19.72 -0.31
N PRO A 85 9.63 -20.25 -1.53
CA PRO A 85 8.62 -21.24 -1.90
C PRO A 85 8.72 -22.47 -1.02
N GLU A 86 7.59 -23.05 -0.61
CA GLU A 86 7.52 -24.32 0.13
C GLU A 86 6.23 -25.07 -0.26
N GLY A 87 6.38 -26.15 -1.04
CA GLY A 87 5.25 -26.88 -1.61
C GLY A 87 4.39 -25.99 -2.52
N GLU A 88 3.08 -25.95 -2.27
CA GLU A 88 2.13 -25.08 -2.97
C GLU A 88 2.00 -23.68 -2.36
N GLY A 89 2.75 -23.41 -1.29
CA GLY A 89 2.70 -22.16 -0.54
C GLY A 89 4.05 -21.46 -0.45
N MET A 90 4.17 -20.63 0.59
CA MET A 90 5.38 -19.91 0.91
C MET A 90 5.74 -20.10 2.39
N ARG A 91 7.01 -20.23 2.66
CA ARG A 91 7.59 -20.12 3.98
C ARG A 91 8.03 -18.68 4.21
N VAL A 92 7.47 -18.05 5.23
CA VAL A 92 7.82 -16.71 5.68
C VAL A 92 8.55 -16.86 7.02
N GLU A 93 9.81 -16.47 7.08
CA GLU A 93 10.62 -16.49 8.29
C GLU A 93 11.01 -15.07 8.68
N ILE A 94 10.63 -14.64 9.88
CA ILE A 94 10.94 -13.33 10.43
C ILE A 94 11.94 -13.52 11.56
N ARG A 95 13.09 -12.90 11.46
CA ARG A 95 14.18 -12.98 12.46
C ARG A 95 14.36 -11.62 13.14
N GLY A 96 14.55 -11.63 14.44
CA GLY A 96 14.84 -10.42 15.22
C GLY A 96 15.36 -10.76 16.62
N GLU A 97 16.39 -10.06 17.08
CA GLU A 97 16.96 -10.16 18.45
C GLU A 97 17.19 -11.59 18.95
N GLY A 98 17.78 -12.46 18.09
CA GLY A 98 18.06 -13.86 18.44
C GLY A 98 16.85 -14.80 18.44
N LYS A 99 15.67 -14.31 18.05
CA LYS A 99 14.45 -15.09 17.89
C LYS A 99 14.06 -15.18 16.42
N SER A 100 13.30 -16.22 16.08
CA SER A 100 12.68 -16.32 14.76
C SER A 100 11.25 -16.84 14.85
N VAL A 101 10.42 -16.36 13.93
CA VAL A 101 9.04 -16.82 13.73
C VAL A 101 8.93 -17.35 12.32
N VAL A 102 8.42 -18.57 12.18
CA VAL A 102 8.19 -19.19 10.86
C VAL A 102 6.69 -19.38 10.68
N ARG A 103 6.20 -19.03 9.49
CA ARG A 103 4.82 -19.25 9.04
C ARG A 103 4.83 -19.93 7.68
N LEU A 104 3.96 -20.90 7.52
CA LEU A 104 3.63 -21.46 6.20
C LEU A 104 2.30 -20.84 5.76
N VAL A 105 2.29 -20.22 4.63
CA VAL A 105 1.13 -19.48 4.12
C VAL A 105 0.87 -19.81 2.66
N GLU A 106 -0.31 -19.48 2.18
CA GLU A 106 -0.65 -19.56 0.76
C GLU A 106 0.32 -18.72 -0.09
N ALA A 107 0.51 -19.11 -1.35
CA ALA A 107 1.35 -18.40 -2.31
C ALA A 107 0.67 -17.10 -2.78
N SER A 108 0.41 -16.18 -1.85
CA SER A 108 -0.18 -14.88 -2.14
C SER A 108 0.56 -13.74 -1.43
N PRO A 109 0.71 -12.57 -2.06
CA PRO A 109 1.33 -11.40 -1.44
C PRO A 109 0.62 -10.97 -0.15
N LEU A 110 -0.71 -11.08 -0.10
CA LEU A 110 -1.49 -10.70 1.07
C LEU A 110 -1.22 -11.65 2.25
N ALA A 111 -1.18 -12.96 2.01
CA ALA A 111 -0.88 -13.93 3.05
C ALA A 111 0.55 -13.73 3.60
N ALA A 112 1.52 -13.41 2.74
CA ALA A 112 2.86 -13.07 3.16
C ALA A 112 2.89 -11.77 4.00
N ALA A 113 2.16 -10.74 3.61
CA ALA A 113 2.09 -9.48 4.36
C ALA A 113 1.46 -9.67 5.75
N ILE A 114 0.41 -10.50 5.85
CA ILE A 114 -0.20 -10.87 7.13
C ILE A 114 0.84 -11.60 8.01
N ALA A 115 1.52 -12.61 7.46
CA ALA A 115 2.54 -13.37 8.20
C ALA A 115 3.69 -12.49 8.69
N VAL A 116 4.15 -11.53 7.88
CA VAL A 116 5.19 -10.56 8.28
C VAL A 116 4.68 -9.69 9.41
N ALA A 117 3.48 -9.11 9.29
CA ALA A 117 2.90 -8.26 10.33
C ALA A 117 2.73 -9.00 11.67
N GLU A 118 2.22 -10.22 11.62
CA GLU A 118 2.07 -11.07 12.82
C GLU A 118 3.42 -11.46 13.42
N GLY A 119 4.37 -11.87 12.59
CA GLY A 119 5.68 -12.27 13.04
C GLY A 119 6.47 -11.14 13.68
N GLN A 120 6.45 -9.95 13.08
CA GLN A 120 7.07 -8.78 13.66
C GLN A 120 6.41 -8.37 14.98
N ALA A 121 5.07 -8.36 15.04
CA ALA A 121 4.34 -8.04 16.26
C ALA A 121 4.64 -9.03 17.39
N LEU A 122 4.71 -10.32 17.06
CA LEU A 122 5.03 -11.39 18.02
C LEU A 122 6.44 -11.24 18.58
N LEU A 123 7.43 -10.94 17.71
CA LEU A 123 8.82 -10.72 18.16
C LEU A 123 8.94 -9.51 19.10
N GLU A 124 8.11 -8.50 18.90
CA GLU A 124 8.09 -7.27 19.70
C GLU A 124 7.13 -7.33 20.89
N GLY A 125 6.40 -8.45 21.08
CA GLY A 125 5.44 -8.61 22.18
C GLY A 125 4.22 -7.67 22.05
N ARG A 126 3.80 -7.34 20.82
CA ARG A 126 2.67 -6.46 20.52
C ARG A 126 1.55 -7.22 19.81
N LEU A 127 0.36 -6.61 19.79
CA LEU A 127 -0.74 -7.10 18.96
C LEU A 127 -0.45 -6.84 17.49
N ALA A 128 -0.70 -7.86 16.66
CA ALA A 128 -0.55 -7.73 15.22
C ALA A 128 -1.62 -6.80 14.63
N PRO A 129 -1.25 -5.88 13.75
CA PRO A 129 -2.25 -5.12 13.00
C PRO A 129 -2.93 -6.02 11.97
N GLN A 130 -4.17 -5.71 11.64
CA GLN A 130 -4.86 -6.32 10.51
C GLN A 130 -4.31 -5.74 9.21
N VAL A 131 -3.73 -6.58 8.35
CA VAL A 131 -3.36 -6.18 6.99
C VAL A 131 -4.62 -6.18 6.13
N LEU A 132 -4.96 -5.03 5.56
CA LEU A 132 -6.15 -4.84 4.75
C LEU A 132 -5.85 -4.99 3.26
N TRP A 133 -4.67 -4.57 2.83
CA TRP A 133 -4.31 -4.55 1.43
C TRP A 133 -2.78 -4.47 1.25
N ILE A 134 -2.33 -5.00 0.12
CA ILE A 134 -0.96 -4.88 -0.37
C ILE A 134 -0.99 -4.63 -1.88
N GLY A 135 -0.15 -3.72 -2.36
CA GLY A 135 0.03 -3.43 -3.78
C GLY A 135 1.48 -3.23 -4.14
N LEU A 136 1.78 -3.44 -5.41
CA LEU A 136 3.07 -3.17 -6.01
C LEU A 136 2.86 -2.27 -7.21
N ASP A 137 3.30 -1.03 -7.11
CA ASP A 137 3.16 -0.01 -8.14
C ASP A 137 4.51 0.30 -8.78
N ALA A 138 4.48 0.67 -10.06
CA ALA A 138 5.64 1.20 -10.77
C ALA A 138 5.54 2.72 -10.83
N ILE A 139 6.56 3.41 -10.31
CA ILE A 139 6.68 4.87 -10.35
C ILE A 139 7.97 5.19 -11.09
N GLY A 140 7.86 5.48 -12.39
CA GLY A 140 9.02 5.58 -13.27
C GLY A 140 9.77 4.25 -13.33
N GLU A 141 11.06 4.26 -13.02
CA GLU A 141 11.92 3.06 -12.93
C GLU A 141 11.86 2.35 -11.56
N TRP A 142 11.13 2.91 -10.61
CA TRP A 142 11.03 2.35 -9.26
C TRP A 142 9.80 1.48 -9.09
N LYS A 143 9.96 0.33 -8.44
CA LYS A 143 8.85 -0.47 -7.93
C LYS A 143 8.65 -0.15 -6.46
N VAL A 144 7.43 0.25 -6.09
CA VAL A 144 7.07 0.62 -4.72
C VAL A 144 6.05 -0.37 -4.20
N LEU A 145 6.38 -1.04 -3.11
CA LEU A 145 5.47 -1.91 -2.40
C LEU A 145 4.76 -1.10 -1.32
N THR A 146 3.43 -1.16 -1.29
CA THR A 146 2.58 -0.43 -0.35
C THR A 146 1.73 -1.42 0.43
N VAL A 147 1.61 -1.22 1.75
CA VAL A 147 0.79 -2.03 2.66
C VAL A 147 -0.16 -1.12 3.43
N LEU A 148 -1.43 -1.49 3.49
CA LEU A 148 -2.43 -0.84 4.35
C LEU A 148 -2.68 -1.72 5.56
N VAL A 149 -2.57 -1.15 6.75
CA VAL A 149 -2.84 -1.85 8.00
C VAL A 149 -3.82 -1.08 8.87
N ARG A 150 -4.55 -1.81 9.73
CA ARG A 150 -5.43 -1.25 10.74
C ARG A 150 -5.13 -1.90 12.09
N HIS A 151 -4.91 -1.10 13.11
CA HIS A 151 -4.87 -1.56 14.50
C HIS A 151 -6.30 -1.69 15.05
N GLU A 152 -6.49 -2.47 16.11
CA GLU A 152 -7.83 -2.66 16.72
C GLU A 152 -8.53 -1.33 17.03
N ILE A 153 -7.76 -0.34 17.47
CA ILE A 153 -8.25 1.01 17.79
C ILE A 153 -7.34 1.99 17.03
N GLY A 154 -7.89 2.64 16.00
CA GLY A 154 -7.15 3.68 15.31
C GLY A 154 -7.43 3.80 13.81
N PRO A 155 -6.80 4.78 13.17
CA PRO A 155 -6.93 4.96 11.73
C PRO A 155 -6.20 3.87 10.97
N VAL A 156 -6.60 3.69 9.71
CA VAL A 156 -5.81 2.91 8.74
C VAL A 156 -4.49 3.64 8.51
N ARG A 157 -3.40 2.89 8.54
CA ARG A 157 -2.05 3.40 8.27
C ARG A 157 -1.49 2.81 7.00
N VAL A 158 -0.61 3.55 6.37
CA VAL A 158 0.05 3.17 5.11
C VAL A 158 1.53 3.07 5.36
N GLY A 159 2.12 1.96 4.96
CA GLY A 159 3.56 1.82 4.85
C GLY A 159 3.96 1.57 3.41
N ALA A 160 5.04 2.19 2.96
CA ALA A 160 5.55 1.99 1.61
C ALA A 160 7.07 1.84 1.62
N ALA A 161 7.59 0.99 0.73
CA ALA A 161 9.01 0.79 0.55
C ALA A 161 9.36 0.55 -0.92
N VAL A 162 10.54 1.01 -1.34
CA VAL A 162 11.07 0.77 -2.68
C VAL A 162 11.65 -0.65 -2.74
N VAL A 163 11.28 -1.40 -3.77
CA VAL A 163 11.84 -2.74 -4.02
C VAL A 163 13.22 -2.58 -4.67
N SER A 164 14.26 -2.57 -3.86
CA SER A 164 15.66 -2.42 -4.30
C SER A 164 16.44 -3.74 -4.30
N SER A 165 16.37 -4.49 -3.19
CA SER A 165 17.10 -5.75 -2.99
C SER A 165 16.22 -7.00 -3.14
N GLY A 166 14.91 -6.83 -3.01
CA GLY A 166 13.93 -7.88 -3.12
C GLY A 166 12.60 -7.47 -2.50
N TRP A 167 11.54 -8.15 -2.89
CA TRP A 167 10.22 -7.82 -2.38
C TRP A 167 10.02 -8.17 -0.90
N ALA A 168 10.76 -9.16 -0.38
CA ALA A 168 10.72 -9.55 1.04
C ALA A 168 11.24 -8.43 1.95
N ASP A 169 12.36 -7.79 1.57
CA ASP A 169 12.93 -6.67 2.31
C ASP A 169 12.00 -5.45 2.25
N ALA A 170 11.46 -5.17 1.06
CA ALA A 170 10.50 -4.08 0.89
C ALA A 170 9.21 -4.33 1.68
N LEU A 171 8.73 -5.56 1.76
CA LEU A 171 7.56 -5.93 2.55
C LEU A 171 7.82 -5.74 4.06
N ASP A 172 8.98 -6.21 4.56
CA ASP A 172 9.39 -6.04 5.94
C ASP A 172 9.42 -4.54 6.33
N GLU A 173 10.03 -3.71 5.48
CA GLU A 173 10.12 -2.27 5.66
C GLU A 173 8.76 -1.58 5.58
N ALA A 174 7.91 -1.93 4.59
CA ALA A 174 6.58 -1.34 4.42
C ALA A 174 5.68 -1.67 5.63
N VAL A 175 5.67 -2.92 6.08
CA VAL A 175 4.93 -3.33 7.29
C VAL A 175 5.45 -2.59 8.52
N ALA A 176 6.76 -2.44 8.68
CA ALA A 176 7.37 -1.71 9.79
C ALA A 176 6.97 -0.21 9.79
N LYS A 177 6.86 0.43 8.63
CA LYS A 177 6.46 1.84 8.48
C LYS A 177 4.95 2.06 8.68
N ALA A 178 4.13 1.05 8.47
CA ALA A 178 2.67 1.13 8.64
C ALA A 178 2.20 1.00 10.10
N ARG A 179 3.09 0.77 11.02
CA ARG A 179 2.80 0.54 12.46
C ARG A 179 2.55 1.78 13.28
#